data_1412f5752c5eca2dfe16cf94daeb5bcc
#
_entry.id   1412f5752c5eca2dfe16cf94daeb5bcc
#
_cell.length_a   1.000
_cell.length_b   1.000
_cell.length_c   1.000
_cell.angle_alpha   90.00
_cell.angle_beta   90.00
_cell.angle_gamma   90.00
#
_symmetry.space_group_name_H-M   'P 1'
#
loop_
_entity.id
_entity.type
_entity.pdbx_description
1 polymer ?
#
loop_
_entity_poly.entity_id
_entity_poly.type
_entity_poly.pdbx_seq_one_letter_code
_entity_poly.pdbx_strand_id
1 'polypeptide(L)'
;LVICGKGGMIDELKAQVNAMGIGEKVYFAGYMAGKDVQRMYKAADISVFPSTYEPFGIVALEAMLSENPIVVSDIGGLNEIVQHKENGMKTYCGNPNSIADAILELLYDHKLCAEITKKAKNKVRNEYNWSKISQDTHFAYQKAICQSMAEKQKRELEQERAKKTKKAKNTEKEITNLLDF
;
A
#
# COMPACT_ATOMS: atom_id res chain seq x y z
N LEU A 1 6.34 -1.40 -26.85
CA LEU A 1 5.74 -0.87 -25.64
C LEU A 1 4.24 -0.76 -25.80
N VAL A 2 3.47 -1.19 -24.78
CA VAL A 2 2.01 -0.98 -24.73
C VAL A 2 1.70 -0.03 -23.57
N ILE A 3 0.96 1.05 -23.87
CA ILE A 3 0.50 2.03 -22.87
C ILE A 3 -0.99 1.81 -22.66
N CYS A 4 -1.36 1.35 -21.45
CA CYS A 4 -2.74 1.12 -21.06
C CYS A 4 -3.21 2.23 -20.13
N GLY A 5 -4.38 2.79 -20.40
CA GLY A 5 -4.97 3.84 -19.59
C GLY A 5 -5.65 4.90 -20.44
N LYS A 6 -6.27 5.86 -19.75
CA LYS A 6 -6.86 7.07 -20.34
C LYS A 6 -6.52 8.27 -19.46
N GLY A 7 -6.24 9.40 -20.08
CA GLY A 7 -5.91 10.64 -19.37
C GLY A 7 -5.69 11.79 -20.34
N GLY A 8 -5.59 13.00 -19.82
CA GLY A 8 -5.43 14.21 -20.62
C GLY A 8 -4.11 14.31 -21.40
N MET A 9 -3.10 13.52 -21.03
CA MET A 9 -1.76 13.57 -21.65
C MET A 9 -1.60 12.65 -22.88
N ILE A 10 -2.63 11.92 -23.31
CA ILE A 10 -2.51 10.93 -24.40
C ILE A 10 -2.01 11.56 -25.70
N ASP A 11 -2.54 12.72 -26.09
CA ASP A 11 -2.15 13.37 -27.34
C ASP A 11 -0.73 13.93 -27.26
N GLU A 12 -0.32 14.46 -26.10
CA GLU A 12 1.05 14.89 -25.85
C GLU A 12 2.03 13.71 -25.93
N LEU A 13 1.71 12.59 -25.30
CA LEU A 13 2.53 11.37 -25.35
C LEU A 13 2.65 10.80 -26.78
N LYS A 14 1.56 10.83 -27.58
CA LYS A 14 1.62 10.44 -28.98
C LYS A 14 2.52 11.37 -29.82
N ALA A 15 2.43 12.68 -29.59
CA ALA A 15 3.30 13.65 -30.24
C ALA A 15 4.77 13.41 -29.87
N GLN A 16 5.07 13.13 -28.62
CA GLN A 16 6.41 12.80 -28.13
C GLN A 16 6.96 11.52 -28.78
N VAL A 17 6.16 10.46 -28.84
CA VAL A 17 6.51 9.17 -29.47
C VAL A 17 6.84 9.36 -30.95
N ASN A 18 6.05 10.17 -31.66
CA ASN A 18 6.30 10.50 -33.07
C ASN A 18 7.57 11.34 -33.25
N ALA A 19 7.79 12.34 -32.40
CA ALA A 19 9.01 13.16 -32.44
C ALA A 19 10.29 12.34 -32.19
N MET A 20 10.19 11.29 -31.36
CA MET A 20 11.28 10.32 -31.11
C MET A 20 11.48 9.29 -32.26
N GLY A 21 10.62 9.25 -33.25
CA GLY A 21 10.69 8.29 -34.37
C GLY A 21 10.40 6.84 -33.95
N ILE A 22 9.67 6.62 -32.85
CA ILE A 22 9.36 5.28 -32.32
C ILE A 22 7.86 4.93 -32.39
N GLY A 23 7.09 5.65 -33.21
CA GLY A 23 5.63 5.49 -33.31
C GLY A 23 5.17 4.06 -33.54
N GLU A 24 5.85 3.31 -34.42
CA GLU A 24 5.53 1.91 -34.70
C GLU A 24 5.87 0.94 -33.56
N LYS A 25 6.68 1.37 -32.57
CA LYS A 25 7.08 0.56 -31.42
C LYS A 25 6.23 0.81 -30.17
N VAL A 26 5.29 1.75 -30.21
CA VAL A 26 4.44 2.16 -29.07
C VAL A 26 2.97 2.07 -29.45
N TYR A 27 2.25 1.21 -28.74
CA TYR A 27 0.82 1.02 -28.94
C TYR A 27 0.05 1.61 -27.75
N PHE A 28 -0.90 2.49 -28.02
CA PHE A 28 -1.81 3.07 -27.04
C PHE A 28 -3.10 2.25 -26.99
N ALA A 29 -3.22 1.35 -26.04
CA ALA A 29 -4.34 0.41 -25.91
C ALA A 29 -5.62 1.04 -25.32
N GLY A 30 -5.53 2.25 -24.78
CA GLY A 30 -6.64 2.88 -24.08
C GLY A 30 -6.93 2.25 -22.72
N TYR A 31 -8.13 2.52 -22.19
CA TYR A 31 -8.55 1.98 -20.90
C TYR A 31 -8.89 0.49 -21.02
N MET A 32 -8.35 -0.29 -20.11
CA MET A 32 -8.64 -1.72 -19.96
C MET A 32 -9.16 -2.04 -18.57
N ALA A 33 -10.05 -3.01 -18.46
CA ALA A 33 -10.61 -3.46 -17.18
C ALA A 33 -10.90 -4.97 -17.17
N GLY A 34 -11.04 -5.52 -15.98
CA GLY A 34 -11.44 -6.91 -15.79
C GLY A 34 -10.52 -7.92 -16.49
N LYS A 35 -11.12 -8.80 -17.28
CA LYS A 35 -10.37 -9.90 -17.96
C LYS A 35 -9.34 -9.41 -18.98
N ASP A 36 -9.54 -8.24 -19.58
CA ASP A 36 -8.64 -7.74 -20.61
C ASP A 36 -7.33 -7.21 -20.00
N VAL A 37 -7.38 -6.54 -18.87
CA VAL A 37 -6.17 -6.15 -18.15
C VAL A 37 -5.39 -7.37 -17.65
N GLN A 38 -6.09 -8.43 -17.18
CA GLN A 38 -5.44 -9.67 -16.76
C GLN A 38 -4.74 -10.39 -17.92
N ARG A 39 -5.37 -10.40 -19.10
CA ARG A 39 -4.76 -10.94 -20.32
C ARG A 39 -3.54 -10.14 -20.75
N MET A 40 -3.59 -8.80 -20.60
CA MET A 40 -2.47 -7.93 -20.90
C MET A 40 -1.28 -8.21 -19.97
N TYR A 41 -1.48 -8.34 -18.66
CA TYR A 41 -0.42 -8.73 -17.73
C TYR A 41 0.24 -10.06 -18.11
N LYS A 42 -0.56 -11.04 -18.54
CA LYS A 42 -0.03 -12.35 -18.96
C LYS A 42 0.70 -12.31 -20.29
N ALA A 43 0.37 -11.37 -21.17
CA ALA A 43 0.99 -11.23 -22.48
C ALA A 43 2.26 -10.36 -22.45
N ALA A 44 2.40 -9.52 -21.44
CA ALA A 44 3.53 -8.62 -21.29
C ALA A 44 4.72 -9.35 -20.64
N ASP A 45 5.93 -9.05 -21.07
CA ASP A 45 7.17 -9.54 -20.45
C ASP A 45 7.42 -8.86 -19.10
N ILE A 46 7.09 -7.57 -18.98
CA ILE A 46 7.28 -6.77 -17.77
C ILE A 46 6.14 -5.74 -17.68
N SER A 47 5.59 -5.55 -16.47
CA SER A 47 4.67 -4.43 -16.20
C SER A 47 5.38 -3.32 -15.45
N VAL A 48 5.15 -2.07 -15.90
CA VAL A 48 5.79 -0.87 -15.34
C VAL A 48 4.74 0.06 -14.78
N PHE A 49 4.90 0.48 -13.53
CA PHE A 49 4.01 1.41 -12.83
C PHE A 49 4.81 2.64 -12.37
N PRO A 50 5.05 3.62 -13.28
CA PRO A 50 5.87 4.80 -13.00
C PRO A 50 5.07 5.89 -12.31
N SER A 51 4.23 5.53 -11.36
CA SER A 51 3.34 6.45 -10.64
C SER A 51 4.15 7.51 -9.88
N THR A 52 3.64 8.74 -9.87
CA THR A 52 4.14 9.82 -9.00
C THR A 52 3.30 9.96 -7.73
N TYR A 53 2.14 9.33 -7.71
CA TYR A 53 1.25 9.22 -6.56
C TYR A 53 0.47 7.91 -6.66
N GLU A 54 0.59 7.05 -5.65
CA GLU A 54 -0.12 5.76 -5.59
C GLU A 54 -0.46 5.43 -4.14
N PRO A 55 -1.71 5.61 -3.74
CA PRO A 55 -2.13 5.38 -2.34
C PRO A 55 -1.97 3.93 -1.88
N PHE A 56 -2.25 2.95 -2.76
CA PHE A 56 -2.20 1.53 -2.41
C PHE A 56 -1.42 0.68 -3.41
N GLY A 57 -1.81 0.68 -4.70
CA GLY A 57 -1.11 -0.09 -5.75
C GLY A 57 -1.78 -1.41 -6.12
N ILE A 58 -3.11 -1.45 -6.21
CA ILE A 58 -3.86 -2.66 -6.63
C ILE A 58 -3.35 -3.20 -7.96
N VAL A 59 -3.01 -2.33 -8.91
CA VAL A 59 -2.51 -2.71 -10.23
C VAL A 59 -1.21 -3.52 -10.16
N ALA A 60 -0.34 -3.22 -9.20
CA ALA A 60 0.88 -3.99 -8.96
C ALA A 60 0.55 -5.38 -8.41
N LEU A 61 -0.40 -5.51 -7.48
CA LEU A 61 -0.86 -6.79 -6.95
C LEU A 61 -1.50 -7.66 -8.04
N GLU A 62 -2.28 -7.08 -8.95
CA GLU A 62 -2.88 -7.77 -10.09
C GLU A 62 -1.82 -8.32 -11.05
N ALA A 63 -0.79 -7.52 -11.36
CA ALA A 63 0.32 -7.95 -12.21
C ALA A 63 1.12 -9.07 -11.53
N MET A 64 1.47 -8.93 -10.25
CA MET A 64 2.15 -9.97 -9.46
C MET A 64 1.37 -11.28 -9.43
N LEU A 65 0.04 -11.21 -9.23
CA LEU A 65 -0.83 -12.40 -9.22
C LEU A 65 -0.90 -13.07 -10.58
N SER A 66 -0.77 -12.28 -11.66
CA SER A 66 -0.72 -12.76 -13.04
C SER A 66 0.64 -13.35 -13.45
N GLU A 67 1.57 -13.44 -12.51
CA GLU A 67 2.95 -13.94 -12.74
C GLU A 67 3.73 -13.04 -13.71
N ASN A 68 3.47 -11.75 -13.68
CA ASN A 68 4.21 -10.78 -14.47
C ASN A 68 5.23 -10.05 -13.58
N PRO A 69 6.50 -9.97 -13.97
CA PRO A 69 7.50 -9.20 -13.25
C PRO A 69 7.18 -7.71 -13.30
N ILE A 70 7.40 -7.00 -12.20
CA ILE A 70 7.00 -5.60 -12.07
C ILE A 70 8.17 -4.68 -11.81
N VAL A 71 8.09 -3.49 -12.39
CA VAL A 71 8.95 -2.33 -12.12
C VAL A 71 8.05 -1.21 -11.60
N VAL A 72 8.33 -0.66 -10.42
CA VAL A 72 7.48 0.34 -9.78
C VAL A 72 8.29 1.54 -9.30
N SER A 73 7.68 2.72 -9.26
CA SER A 73 8.24 3.85 -8.52
C SER A 73 8.25 3.57 -7.01
N ASP A 74 9.31 3.97 -6.30
CA ASP A 74 9.45 3.79 -4.85
C ASP A 74 8.66 4.88 -4.10
N ILE A 75 7.32 4.79 -4.14
CA ILE A 75 6.40 5.74 -3.52
C ILE A 75 5.16 5.07 -2.92
N GLY A 76 4.56 5.73 -1.93
CA GLY A 76 3.23 5.39 -1.38
C GLY A 76 3.06 3.90 -1.10
N GLY A 77 1.90 3.35 -1.45
CA GLY A 77 1.59 1.94 -1.27
C GLY A 77 2.48 0.98 -2.06
N LEU A 78 3.03 1.41 -3.20
CA LEU A 78 3.99 0.59 -3.95
C LEU A 78 5.26 0.30 -3.15
N ASN A 79 5.72 1.26 -2.34
CA ASN A 79 6.88 1.08 -1.46
C ASN A 79 6.64 -0.01 -0.39
N GLU A 80 5.42 -0.13 0.12
CA GLU A 80 5.05 -1.15 1.11
C GLU A 80 4.88 -2.54 0.48
N ILE A 81 4.31 -2.60 -0.72
CA ILE A 81 4.05 -3.86 -1.44
C ILE A 81 5.34 -4.47 -1.99
N VAL A 82 6.20 -3.64 -2.59
CA VAL A 82 7.37 -4.10 -3.33
C VAL A 82 8.65 -3.95 -2.52
N GLN A 83 9.42 -5.03 -2.45
CA GLN A 83 10.78 -5.08 -1.93
C GLN A 83 11.73 -5.26 -3.11
N HIS A 84 12.67 -4.31 -3.26
CA HIS A 84 13.58 -4.26 -4.42
C HIS A 84 14.39 -5.54 -4.57
N LYS A 85 14.37 -6.12 -5.79
CA LYS A 85 15.04 -7.39 -6.17
C LYS A 85 14.56 -8.63 -5.39
N GLU A 86 13.51 -8.49 -4.60
CA GLU A 86 12.93 -9.62 -3.88
C GLU A 86 11.60 -10.07 -4.51
N ASN A 87 10.66 -9.14 -4.73
CA ASN A 87 9.36 -9.41 -5.35
C ASN A 87 8.98 -8.40 -6.43
N GLY A 88 9.92 -7.60 -6.89
CA GLY A 88 9.79 -6.61 -7.95
C GLY A 88 10.99 -5.68 -7.96
N MET A 89 11.02 -4.78 -8.93
CA MET A 89 12.06 -3.76 -9.05
C MET A 89 11.51 -2.40 -8.63
N LYS A 90 12.22 -1.70 -7.74
CA LYS A 90 11.93 -0.32 -7.37
C LYS A 90 12.82 0.64 -8.13
N THR A 91 12.25 1.77 -8.51
CA THR A 91 12.94 2.84 -9.25
C THR A 91 12.70 4.19 -8.60
N TYR A 92 13.58 5.13 -8.85
CA TYR A 92 13.39 6.50 -8.35
C TYR A 92 12.21 7.17 -9.08
N CYS A 93 11.29 7.73 -8.29
CA CYS A 93 10.12 8.43 -8.82
C CYS A 93 10.53 9.57 -9.77
N GLY A 94 9.92 9.62 -10.95
CA GLY A 94 10.22 10.62 -11.97
C GLY A 94 11.58 10.47 -12.67
N ASN A 95 12.29 9.37 -12.46
CA ASN A 95 13.58 9.11 -13.11
C ASN A 95 13.47 8.04 -14.19
N PRO A 96 13.40 8.42 -15.49
CA PRO A 96 13.23 7.47 -16.58
C PRO A 96 14.44 6.54 -16.76
N ASN A 97 15.66 7.00 -16.41
CA ASN A 97 16.86 6.17 -16.53
C ASN A 97 16.80 4.98 -15.55
N SER A 98 16.38 5.23 -14.29
CA SER A 98 16.25 4.15 -13.32
C SER A 98 15.18 3.12 -13.73
N ILE A 99 14.13 3.54 -14.45
CA ILE A 99 13.12 2.65 -15.00
C ILE A 99 13.74 1.81 -16.13
N ALA A 100 14.47 2.44 -17.04
CA ALA A 100 15.15 1.75 -18.13
C ALA A 100 16.15 0.71 -17.62
N ASP A 101 16.98 1.07 -16.63
CA ASP A 101 17.97 0.17 -16.03
C ASP A 101 17.29 -1.05 -15.39
N ALA A 102 16.20 -0.85 -14.64
CA ALA A 102 15.43 -1.93 -14.02
C ALA A 102 14.79 -2.87 -15.05
N ILE A 103 14.24 -2.31 -16.13
CA ILE A 103 13.67 -3.12 -17.24
C ILE A 103 14.77 -3.94 -17.91
N LEU A 104 15.91 -3.33 -18.24
CA LEU A 104 17.03 -4.01 -18.88
C LEU A 104 17.60 -5.11 -17.99
N GLU A 105 17.74 -4.87 -16.69
CA GLU A 105 18.19 -5.89 -15.73
C GLU A 105 17.27 -7.13 -15.76
N LEU A 106 15.94 -6.94 -15.74
CA LEU A 106 14.99 -8.05 -15.82
C LEU A 106 14.98 -8.77 -17.16
N LEU A 107 15.24 -8.06 -18.27
CA LEU A 107 15.31 -8.67 -19.60
C LEU A 107 16.57 -9.51 -19.79
N TYR A 108 17.70 -9.13 -19.16
CA TYR A 108 18.98 -9.84 -19.30
C TYR A 108 19.22 -10.89 -18.22
N ASP A 109 18.71 -10.69 -16.99
CA ASP A 109 18.80 -11.66 -15.90
C ASP A 109 17.49 -12.45 -15.74
N HIS A 110 17.33 -13.47 -16.57
CA HIS A 110 16.16 -14.35 -16.53
C HIS A 110 16.01 -15.11 -15.21
N LYS A 111 17.13 -15.37 -14.50
CA LYS A 111 17.09 -16.04 -13.20
C LYS A 111 16.48 -15.12 -12.13
N LEU A 112 16.99 -13.90 -12.03
CA LEU A 112 16.41 -12.87 -11.14
C LEU A 112 14.93 -12.65 -11.47
N CYS A 113 14.59 -12.49 -12.75
CA CYS A 113 13.22 -12.30 -13.22
C CYS A 113 12.29 -13.42 -12.71
N ALA A 114 12.68 -14.69 -12.89
CA ALA A 114 11.88 -15.84 -12.45
C ALA A 114 11.76 -15.91 -10.92
N GLU A 115 12.82 -15.60 -10.18
CA GLU A 115 12.82 -15.62 -8.72
C GLU A 115 11.88 -14.55 -8.13
N ILE A 116 11.99 -13.30 -8.58
CA ILE A 116 11.14 -12.21 -8.08
C ILE A 116 9.67 -12.42 -8.44
N THR A 117 9.38 -12.91 -9.63
CA THR A 117 8.00 -13.20 -10.07
C THR A 117 7.36 -14.28 -9.21
N LYS A 118 8.08 -15.36 -8.90
CA LYS A 118 7.60 -16.41 -8.01
C LYS A 118 7.33 -15.91 -6.60
N LYS A 119 8.26 -15.12 -6.02
CA LYS A 119 8.10 -14.53 -4.69
C LYS A 119 6.96 -13.53 -4.66
N ALA A 120 6.81 -12.69 -5.70
CA ALA A 120 5.72 -11.74 -5.86
C ALA A 120 4.36 -12.43 -5.78
N LYS A 121 4.13 -13.46 -6.59
CA LYS A 121 2.88 -14.23 -6.59
C LYS A 121 2.58 -14.85 -5.23
N ASN A 122 3.58 -15.43 -4.59
CA ASN A 122 3.41 -16.04 -3.27
C ASN A 122 3.02 -15.01 -2.20
N LYS A 123 3.68 -13.84 -2.19
CA LYS A 123 3.34 -12.74 -1.30
C LYS A 123 1.89 -12.31 -1.45
N VAL A 124 1.44 -12.06 -2.70
CA VAL A 124 0.05 -11.63 -2.94
C VAL A 124 -0.95 -12.69 -2.47
N ARG A 125 -0.71 -13.96 -2.76
CA ARG A 125 -1.61 -15.05 -2.34
C ARG A 125 -1.71 -15.20 -0.82
N ASN A 126 -0.62 -14.98 -0.10
CA ASN A 126 -0.56 -15.19 1.33
C ASN A 126 -1.02 -13.96 2.13
N GLU A 127 -0.68 -12.74 1.68
CA GLU A 127 -0.86 -11.52 2.45
C GLU A 127 -2.07 -10.68 1.98
N TYR A 128 -2.38 -10.70 0.67
CA TYR A 128 -3.40 -9.83 0.06
C TYR A 128 -4.65 -10.59 -0.39
N ASN A 129 -5.09 -11.58 0.40
CA ASN A 129 -6.35 -12.27 0.16
C ASN A 129 -7.44 -11.84 1.16
N TRP A 130 -8.70 -11.89 0.74
CA TRP A 130 -9.83 -11.44 1.55
C TRP A 130 -9.98 -12.17 2.88
N SER A 131 -9.61 -13.45 2.94
CA SER A 131 -9.68 -14.22 4.18
C SER A 131 -8.71 -13.66 5.22
N LYS A 132 -7.46 -13.39 4.83
CA LYS A 132 -6.44 -12.79 5.69
C LYS A 132 -6.83 -11.36 6.11
N ILE A 133 -7.26 -10.54 5.16
CA ILE A 133 -7.68 -9.16 5.40
C ILE A 133 -8.84 -9.10 6.40
N SER A 134 -9.84 -9.97 6.26
CA SER A 134 -10.98 -10.01 7.18
C SER A 134 -10.59 -10.42 8.59
N GLN A 135 -9.67 -11.40 8.73
CA GLN A 135 -9.14 -11.81 10.03
C GLN A 135 -8.36 -10.68 10.72
N ASP A 136 -7.47 -10.01 9.99
CA ASP A 136 -6.67 -8.90 10.52
C ASP A 136 -7.57 -7.72 10.92
N THR A 137 -8.59 -7.42 10.11
CA THR A 137 -9.59 -6.39 10.42
C THR A 137 -10.38 -6.74 11.70
N HIS A 138 -10.84 -8.00 11.82
CA HIS A 138 -11.52 -8.46 13.02
C HIS A 138 -10.64 -8.32 14.26
N PHE A 139 -9.38 -8.73 14.17
CA PHE A 139 -8.42 -8.59 15.27
C PHE A 139 -8.17 -7.12 15.65
N ALA A 140 -8.06 -6.23 14.66
CA ALA A 140 -7.93 -4.80 14.90
C ALA A 140 -9.13 -4.21 15.65
N TYR A 141 -10.35 -4.62 15.28
CA TYR A 141 -11.57 -4.21 15.98
C TYR A 141 -11.61 -4.73 17.42
N GLN A 142 -11.28 -6.00 17.65
CA GLN A 142 -11.22 -6.56 19.01
C GLN A 142 -10.23 -5.80 19.89
N LYS A 143 -9.05 -5.51 19.35
CA LYS A 143 -8.02 -4.72 20.06
C LYS A 143 -8.51 -3.32 20.42
N ALA A 144 -9.16 -2.62 19.50
CA ALA A 144 -9.70 -1.28 19.72
C ALA A 144 -10.80 -1.30 20.80
N ILE A 145 -11.70 -2.29 20.77
CA ILE A 145 -12.76 -2.45 21.80
C ILE A 145 -12.13 -2.69 23.16
N CYS A 146 -11.19 -3.62 23.29
CA CYS A 146 -10.51 -3.88 24.56
C CYS A 146 -9.79 -2.65 25.12
N GLN A 147 -9.12 -1.88 24.28
CA GLN A 147 -8.45 -0.64 24.68
C GLN A 147 -9.47 0.40 25.19
N SER A 148 -10.56 0.60 24.46
CA SER A 148 -11.62 1.54 24.85
C SER A 148 -12.26 1.15 26.18
N MET A 149 -12.51 -0.15 26.41
CA MET A 149 -13.06 -0.64 27.68
C MET A 149 -12.08 -0.43 28.85
N ALA A 150 -10.80 -0.69 28.66
CA ALA A 150 -9.78 -0.47 29.67
C ALA A 150 -9.64 1.02 30.05
N GLU A 151 -9.66 1.90 29.07
CA GLU A 151 -9.64 3.36 29.30
C GLU A 151 -10.88 3.84 30.05
N LYS A 152 -12.06 3.32 29.71
CA LYS A 152 -13.30 3.64 30.40
C LYS A 152 -13.23 3.23 31.88
N GLN A 153 -12.81 1.99 32.15
CA GLN A 153 -12.61 1.48 33.50
C GLN A 153 -11.62 2.35 34.31
N LYS A 154 -10.52 2.74 33.69
CA LYS A 154 -9.52 3.60 34.34
C LYS A 154 -10.12 4.95 34.73
N ARG A 155 -10.88 5.58 33.83
CA ARG A 155 -11.56 6.87 34.11
C ARG A 155 -12.60 6.74 35.24
N GLU A 156 -13.38 5.67 35.28
CA GLU A 156 -14.35 5.40 36.32
C GLU A 156 -13.67 5.25 37.70
N LEU A 157 -12.58 4.48 37.78
CA LEU A 157 -11.77 4.31 38.99
C LEU A 157 -11.15 5.65 39.47
N GLU A 158 -10.64 6.47 38.56
CA GLU A 158 -10.08 7.79 38.90
C GLU A 158 -11.17 8.72 39.44
N GLN A 159 -12.38 8.70 38.86
CA GLN A 159 -13.52 9.48 39.35
C GLN A 159 -13.98 9.02 40.74
N GLU A 160 -14.03 7.71 41.00
CA GLU A 160 -14.37 7.19 42.32
C GLU A 160 -13.33 7.58 43.38
N ARG A 161 -12.03 7.49 43.05
CA ARG A 161 -10.95 7.93 43.93
C ARG A 161 -11.06 9.43 44.25
N ALA A 162 -11.33 10.26 43.26
CA ALA A 162 -11.51 11.69 43.43
C ALA A 162 -12.73 12.01 44.33
N LYS A 163 -13.85 11.29 44.17
CA LYS A 163 -15.04 11.44 45.04
C LYS A 163 -14.75 11.05 46.49
N LYS A 164 -14.03 9.95 46.72
CA LYS A 164 -13.62 9.49 48.07
C LYS A 164 -12.70 10.50 48.75
N THR A 165 -11.73 11.05 48.01
CA THR A 165 -10.81 12.08 48.55
C THR A 165 -11.54 13.39 48.92
N LYS A 166 -12.50 13.82 48.07
CA LYS A 166 -13.33 15.00 48.39
C LYS A 166 -14.18 14.77 49.62
N LYS A 167 -14.78 13.60 49.79
CA LYS A 167 -15.59 13.26 50.96
C LYS A 167 -14.75 13.24 52.25
N ALA A 168 -13.57 12.65 52.22
CA ALA A 168 -12.64 12.65 53.35
C ALA A 168 -12.23 14.08 53.79
N LYS A 169 -11.86 14.93 52.83
CA LYS A 169 -11.52 16.34 53.11
C LYS A 169 -12.68 17.14 53.70
N ASN A 170 -13.92 16.90 53.30
CA ASN A 170 -15.08 17.55 53.85
C ASN A 170 -15.34 17.09 55.30
N THR A 171 -15.19 15.79 55.56
CA THR A 171 -15.33 15.24 56.94
C THR A 171 -14.26 15.79 57.87
N GLU A 172 -12.98 15.87 57.43
CA GLU A 172 -11.91 16.52 58.21
C GLU A 172 -12.24 17.99 58.52
N LYS A 173 -12.74 18.75 57.57
CA LYS A 173 -13.15 20.13 57.76
C LYS A 173 -14.30 20.28 58.79
N GLU A 174 -15.29 19.39 58.71
CA GLU A 174 -16.40 19.37 59.69
C GLU A 174 -15.92 19.05 61.11
N ILE A 175 -14.98 18.10 61.27
CA ILE A 175 -14.40 17.76 62.56
C ILE A 175 -13.57 18.92 63.13
N THR A 176 -12.76 19.59 62.28
CA THR A 176 -11.96 20.75 62.72
C THR A 176 -12.86 21.90 63.18
N ASN A 177 -13.93 22.18 62.45
CA ASN A 177 -14.89 23.22 62.83
C ASN A 177 -15.66 22.89 64.10
N LEU A 178 -15.78 21.64 64.50
CA LEU A 178 -16.40 21.20 65.76
C LEU A 178 -15.47 21.28 67.00
N LEU A 179 -14.16 21.30 66.77
CA LEU A 179 -13.14 21.36 67.82
C LEU A 179 -12.68 22.78 68.13
N ASP A 180 -13.07 23.79 67.36
CA ASP A 180 -12.76 25.19 67.52
C ASP A 180 -13.86 25.91 68.35
N PHE A 181 -14.75 25.18 69.01
CA PHE A 181 -15.70 25.62 70.01
C PHE A 181 -15.35 25.09 71.43
#